data_3bf3147404dbb0dc4e168b53e3b7af53
#
_entry.id   3bf3147404dbb0dc4e168b53e3b7af53
#
_cell.length_a   1.000
_cell.length_b   1.000
_cell.length_c   1.000
_cell.angle_alpha   90.00
_cell.angle_beta   90.00
_cell.angle_gamma   90.00
#
_symmetry.space_group_name_H-M   'P 1'
#
loop_
_entity.id
_entity.type
_entity.pdbx_description
1 polymer ?
#
loop_
_entity_poly.entity_id
_entity_poly.type
_entity_poly.pdbx_seq_one_letter_code
_entity_poly.pdbx_strand_id
1 'polypeptide(L)'
;MTINASLSVLKQLHDLLAQLTTDEYTQKLPVLNESSIGQHVRHTIEFFQCLFEGFSTGIINYDARKRNLLIETNLGYTLQLIEEISFLINNASEGHFPIQLKVNFDDENFEIIETNFMRELVYMVEHSIHHFALIRVGIQVNFKHITIDSDFGVAYSTIRHKQELSVSH
;
A
#
# COMPACT_ATOMS: atom_id res chain seq x y z
N MET A 1 8.44 -4.73 14.91
CA MET A 1 6.95 -4.82 14.80
C MET A 1 6.42 -4.11 13.58
N THR A 2 6.67 -2.82 13.37
CA THR A 2 6.20 -2.04 12.20
C THR A 2 6.75 -2.57 10.87
N ILE A 3 8.05 -2.91 10.79
CA ILE A 3 8.66 -3.55 9.61
C ILE A 3 7.90 -4.82 9.24
N ASN A 4 7.62 -5.70 10.19
CA ASN A 4 6.89 -6.95 9.93
C ASN A 4 5.46 -6.69 9.42
N ALA A 5 4.78 -5.66 9.93
CA ALA A 5 3.47 -5.27 9.45
C ALA A 5 3.53 -4.76 7.99
N SER A 6 4.56 -3.95 7.66
CA SER A 6 4.78 -3.46 6.29
C SER A 6 5.09 -4.60 5.31
N LEU A 7 5.93 -5.56 5.71
CA LEU A 7 6.21 -6.75 4.91
C LEU A 7 4.96 -7.63 4.74
N SER A 8 4.13 -7.74 5.79
CA SER A 8 2.89 -8.53 5.74
C SER A 8 1.89 -7.94 4.74
N VAL A 9 1.67 -6.62 4.73
CA VAL A 9 0.74 -6.00 3.76
C VAL A 9 1.27 -6.13 2.33
N LEU A 10 2.57 -5.97 2.10
CA LEU A 10 3.15 -6.17 0.77
C LEU A 10 3.04 -7.63 0.30
N LYS A 11 3.25 -8.59 1.20
CA LYS A 11 3.04 -10.00 0.90
C LYS A 11 1.58 -10.30 0.55
N GLN A 12 0.62 -9.80 1.32
CA GLN A 12 -0.80 -9.97 1.02
C GLN A 12 -1.16 -9.41 -0.36
N LEU A 13 -0.60 -8.23 -0.71
CA LEU A 13 -0.80 -7.63 -2.03
C LEU A 13 -0.21 -8.53 -3.12
N HIS A 14 1.04 -8.96 -2.97
CA HIS A 14 1.72 -9.84 -3.93
C HIS A 14 0.92 -11.15 -4.15
N ASP A 15 0.53 -11.83 -3.09
CA ASP A 15 -0.21 -13.11 -3.15
C ASP A 15 -1.58 -12.94 -3.83
N LEU A 16 -2.24 -11.81 -3.65
CA LEU A 16 -3.48 -11.50 -4.34
C LEU A 16 -3.23 -11.25 -5.83
N LEU A 17 -2.26 -10.40 -6.16
CA LEU A 17 -1.97 -10.02 -7.54
C LEU A 17 -1.47 -11.20 -8.38
N ALA A 18 -0.76 -12.15 -7.78
CA ALA A 18 -0.29 -13.36 -8.45
C ALA A 18 -1.44 -14.27 -8.96
N GLN A 19 -2.68 -14.07 -8.51
CA GLN A 19 -3.86 -14.80 -8.96
C GLN A 19 -4.58 -14.11 -10.14
N LEU A 20 -4.24 -12.85 -10.44
CA LEU A 20 -4.90 -12.07 -11.48
C LEU A 20 -4.23 -12.27 -12.85
N THR A 21 -5.02 -12.17 -13.88
CA THR A 21 -4.52 -11.94 -15.24
C THR A 21 -4.25 -10.45 -15.45
N THR A 22 -3.45 -10.10 -16.44
CA THR A 22 -3.20 -8.70 -16.81
C THR A 22 -4.50 -7.96 -17.17
N ASP A 23 -5.42 -8.62 -17.86
CA ASP A 23 -6.71 -8.02 -18.26
C ASP A 23 -7.55 -7.69 -17.01
N GLU A 24 -7.66 -8.59 -16.05
CA GLU A 24 -8.37 -8.33 -14.77
C GLU A 24 -7.72 -7.23 -13.95
N TYR A 25 -6.39 -7.16 -13.96
CA TYR A 25 -5.62 -6.13 -13.26
C TYR A 25 -5.85 -4.72 -13.81
N THR A 26 -6.00 -4.62 -15.13
CA THR A 26 -6.13 -3.34 -15.86
C THR A 26 -7.57 -2.94 -16.14
N GLN A 27 -8.52 -3.88 -16.01
CA GLN A 27 -9.94 -3.63 -16.26
C GLN A 27 -10.49 -2.54 -15.35
N LYS A 28 -11.18 -1.57 -15.94
CA LYS A 28 -11.93 -0.56 -15.18
C LYS A 28 -13.19 -1.17 -14.59
N LEU A 29 -13.43 -0.93 -13.32
CA LEU A 29 -14.53 -1.51 -12.56
C LEU A 29 -15.49 -0.41 -12.10
N PRO A 30 -16.78 -0.45 -12.48
CA PRO A 30 -17.78 0.54 -12.05
C PRO A 30 -17.87 0.65 -10.53
N VAL A 31 -17.73 -0.47 -9.79
CA VAL A 31 -17.74 -0.50 -8.32
C VAL A 31 -16.55 0.23 -7.70
N LEU A 32 -15.49 0.49 -8.45
CA LEU A 32 -14.32 1.30 -8.07
C LEU A 32 -14.34 2.69 -8.74
N ASN A 33 -15.51 3.20 -9.09
CA ASN A 33 -15.68 4.48 -9.76
C ASN A 33 -14.81 4.59 -11.05
N GLU A 34 -14.91 3.57 -11.91
CA GLU A 34 -14.17 3.45 -13.17
C GLU A 34 -12.63 3.37 -13.00
N SER A 35 -12.14 3.11 -11.80
CA SER A 35 -10.74 2.79 -11.55
C SER A 35 -10.48 1.30 -11.72
N SER A 36 -9.23 0.93 -12.06
CA SER A 36 -8.78 -0.46 -12.08
C SER A 36 -8.12 -0.86 -10.76
N ILE A 37 -7.95 -2.18 -10.54
CA ILE A 37 -7.13 -2.70 -9.45
C ILE A 37 -5.72 -2.13 -9.55
N GLY A 38 -5.14 -2.12 -10.77
CA GLY A 38 -3.80 -1.58 -11.03
C GLY A 38 -3.64 -0.12 -10.61
N GLN A 39 -4.66 0.71 -10.78
CA GLN A 39 -4.61 2.11 -10.34
C GLN A 39 -4.54 2.25 -8.81
N HIS A 40 -5.28 1.43 -8.06
CA HIS A 40 -5.18 1.41 -6.60
C HIS A 40 -3.82 0.88 -6.13
N VAL A 41 -3.32 -0.16 -6.79
CA VAL A 41 -1.99 -0.73 -6.52
C VAL A 41 -0.89 0.29 -6.81
N ARG A 42 -0.94 0.96 -7.98
CA ARG A 42 0.03 2.02 -8.31
C ARG A 42 0.07 3.07 -7.21
N HIS A 43 -1.09 3.54 -6.78
CA HIS A 43 -1.17 4.55 -5.72
C HIS A 43 -0.47 4.09 -4.44
N THR A 44 -0.74 2.87 -3.99
CA THR A 44 -0.10 2.28 -2.81
C THR A 44 1.42 2.15 -2.97
N ILE A 45 1.88 1.58 -4.08
CA ILE A 45 3.30 1.33 -4.33
C ILE A 45 4.10 2.63 -4.47
N GLU A 46 3.55 3.64 -5.15
CA GLU A 46 4.20 4.94 -5.29
C GLU A 46 4.39 5.66 -3.95
N PHE A 47 3.54 5.42 -2.96
CA PHE A 47 3.73 5.95 -1.61
C PHE A 47 4.95 5.34 -0.93
N PHE A 48 5.16 4.02 -1.05
CA PHE A 48 6.39 3.39 -0.56
C PHE A 48 7.64 3.94 -1.28
N GLN A 49 7.57 4.15 -2.59
CA GLN A 49 8.67 4.74 -3.34
C GLN A 49 9.00 6.15 -2.85
N CYS A 50 7.98 7.01 -2.63
CA CYS A 50 8.17 8.34 -2.07
C CYS A 50 8.81 8.31 -0.67
N LEU A 51 8.45 7.34 0.17
CA LEU A 51 9.07 7.16 1.48
C LEU A 51 10.57 6.90 1.35
N PHE A 52 10.98 5.96 0.48
CA PHE A 52 12.40 5.64 0.30
C PHE A 52 13.19 6.76 -0.37
N GLU A 53 12.61 7.43 -1.37
CA GLU A 53 13.22 8.62 -1.98
C GLU A 53 13.38 9.73 -0.94
N GLY A 54 12.34 10.00 -0.15
CA GLY A 54 12.36 11.00 0.92
C GLY A 54 13.33 10.66 2.04
N PHE A 55 13.47 9.38 2.38
CA PHE A 55 14.45 8.94 3.37
C PHE A 55 15.89 9.28 2.94
N SER A 56 16.21 9.14 1.66
CA SER A 56 17.53 9.46 1.14
C SER A 56 17.80 10.97 1.04
N THR A 57 16.77 11.79 0.86
CA THR A 57 16.88 13.25 0.70
C THR A 57 16.57 14.05 1.97
N GLY A 58 15.99 13.42 2.99
CA GLY A 58 15.53 14.05 4.22
C GLY A 58 14.15 14.69 4.13
N ILE A 59 13.49 14.69 2.95
CA ILE A 59 12.17 15.29 2.74
C ILE A 59 11.27 14.34 1.96
N ILE A 60 10.12 13.98 2.53
CA ILE A 60 9.07 13.20 1.88
C ILE A 60 8.03 14.16 1.28
N ASN A 61 7.58 13.88 0.07
CA ASN A 61 6.45 14.57 -0.54
C ASN A 61 5.60 13.57 -1.34
N TYR A 62 4.48 13.14 -0.76
CA TYR A 62 3.59 12.16 -1.39
C TYR A 62 2.80 12.75 -2.58
N ASP A 63 2.68 14.07 -2.68
CA ASP A 63 2.01 14.73 -3.81
C ASP A 63 2.88 14.77 -5.07
N ALA A 64 4.21 14.70 -4.91
CA ALA A 64 5.19 14.71 -5.99
C ALA A 64 5.44 13.33 -6.64
N ARG A 65 4.51 12.37 -6.47
CA ARG A 65 4.59 11.03 -7.09
C ARG A 65 4.76 11.10 -8.60
N LYS A 66 5.62 10.25 -9.13
CA LYS A 66 5.95 10.20 -10.57
C LYS A 66 4.83 9.66 -11.46
N ARG A 67 3.81 9.02 -10.88
CA ARG A 67 2.68 8.38 -11.58
C ARG A 67 3.13 7.44 -12.70
N ASN A 68 3.94 6.44 -12.31
CA ASN A 68 4.47 5.45 -13.24
C ASN A 68 3.37 4.50 -13.72
N LEU A 69 2.93 4.70 -14.97
CA LEU A 69 1.86 3.91 -15.58
C LEU A 69 2.19 2.42 -15.73
N LEU A 70 3.49 2.04 -15.77
CA LEU A 70 3.86 0.61 -15.81
C LEU A 70 3.34 -0.15 -14.59
N ILE A 71 3.25 0.51 -13.43
CA ILE A 71 2.74 -0.14 -12.21
C ILE A 71 1.27 -0.52 -12.37
N GLU A 72 0.44 0.30 -13.02
CA GLU A 72 -0.98 -0.01 -13.18
C GLU A 72 -1.31 -0.86 -14.41
N THR A 73 -0.37 -1.06 -15.34
CA THR A 73 -0.62 -1.73 -16.61
C THR A 73 0.19 -3.00 -16.83
N ASN A 74 1.29 -3.20 -16.09
CA ASN A 74 2.15 -4.37 -16.23
C ASN A 74 2.25 -5.13 -14.90
N LEU A 75 1.46 -6.18 -14.78
CA LEU A 75 1.37 -6.99 -13.57
C LEU A 75 2.73 -7.61 -13.16
N GLY A 76 3.48 -8.13 -14.13
CA GLY A 76 4.81 -8.72 -13.87
C GLY A 76 5.80 -7.72 -13.31
N TYR A 77 5.85 -6.51 -13.89
CA TYR A 77 6.65 -5.40 -13.38
C TYR A 77 6.26 -5.03 -11.94
N THR A 78 4.96 -4.99 -11.67
CA THR A 78 4.45 -4.64 -10.33
C THR A 78 4.82 -5.67 -9.28
N LEU A 79 4.70 -6.97 -9.59
CA LEU A 79 5.10 -8.05 -8.67
C LEU A 79 6.60 -7.94 -8.33
N GLN A 80 7.46 -7.74 -9.32
CA GLN A 80 8.89 -7.54 -9.09
C GLN A 80 9.15 -6.31 -8.21
N LEU A 81 8.47 -5.20 -8.47
CA LEU A 81 8.62 -3.97 -7.69
C LEU A 81 8.20 -4.14 -6.22
N ILE A 82 7.16 -4.93 -5.94
CA ILE A 82 6.76 -5.28 -4.58
C ILE A 82 7.86 -6.06 -3.85
N GLU A 83 8.53 -6.99 -4.54
CA GLU A 83 9.66 -7.73 -3.99
C GLU A 83 10.84 -6.80 -3.68
N GLU A 84 11.18 -5.88 -4.59
CA GLU A 84 12.24 -4.88 -4.39
C GLU A 84 11.96 -3.98 -3.19
N ILE A 85 10.73 -3.46 -3.05
CA ILE A 85 10.32 -2.65 -1.89
C ILE A 85 10.37 -3.47 -0.60
N SER A 86 9.93 -4.73 -0.64
CA SER A 86 10.00 -5.62 0.52
C SER A 86 11.44 -5.86 0.97
N PHE A 87 12.36 -6.03 0.02
CA PHE A 87 13.79 -6.13 0.31
C PHE A 87 14.33 -4.85 0.96
N LEU A 88 13.97 -3.67 0.46
CA LEU A 88 14.37 -2.39 1.04
C LEU A 88 13.86 -2.22 2.48
N ILE A 89 12.58 -2.56 2.75
CA ILE A 89 12.00 -2.50 4.08
C ILE A 89 12.71 -3.45 5.05
N ASN A 90 12.98 -4.68 4.61
CA ASN A 90 13.62 -5.70 5.44
C ASN A 90 15.07 -5.32 5.83
N ASN A 91 15.75 -4.53 4.98
CA ASN A 91 17.11 -4.07 5.21
C ASN A 91 17.19 -2.63 5.77
N ALA A 92 16.02 -1.98 5.99
CA ALA A 92 16.00 -0.66 6.60
C ALA A 92 16.46 -0.72 8.05
N SER A 93 17.34 0.20 8.44
CA SER A 93 17.74 0.33 9.85
C SER A 93 16.57 0.89 10.67
N GLU A 94 16.31 0.31 11.85
CA GLU A 94 15.26 0.79 12.77
C GLU A 94 15.59 2.16 13.43
N GLY A 95 16.53 2.92 12.88
CA GLY A 95 16.89 4.23 13.39
C GLY A 95 15.75 5.25 13.26
N HIS A 96 15.54 6.02 14.31
CA HIS A 96 14.65 7.18 14.31
C HIS A 96 15.34 8.39 13.66
N PHE A 97 15.65 8.28 12.37
CA PHE A 97 16.20 9.41 11.66
C PHE A 97 15.10 10.45 11.43
N PRO A 98 15.31 11.71 11.83
CA PRO A 98 14.37 12.79 11.56
C PRO A 98 14.25 13.00 10.05
N ILE A 99 13.03 13.09 9.57
CA ILE A 99 12.69 13.36 8.18
C ILE A 99 11.63 14.45 8.20
N GLN A 100 11.58 15.26 7.17
CA GLN A 100 10.54 16.25 6.99
C GLN A 100 9.48 15.74 6.01
N LEU A 101 8.22 15.91 6.37
CA LEU A 101 7.08 15.65 5.50
C LEU A 101 6.57 16.98 4.96
N LYS A 102 6.62 17.14 3.64
CA LYS A 102 5.99 18.27 2.96
C LYS A 102 4.55 17.90 2.60
N VAL A 103 3.58 18.67 3.10
CA VAL A 103 2.15 18.49 2.84
C VAL A 103 1.55 19.74 2.22
N ASN A 104 0.64 19.56 1.25
CA ASN A 104 -0.12 20.61 0.63
C ASN A 104 -1.61 20.26 0.76
N PHE A 105 -2.41 21.19 1.28
CA PHE A 105 -3.88 21.08 1.31
C PHE A 105 -4.55 22.11 0.40
N ASP A 106 -3.77 23.07 -0.13
CA ASP A 106 -4.17 24.04 -1.13
C ASP A 106 -3.07 24.25 -2.18
N ASP A 107 -3.35 25.00 -3.25
CA ASP A 107 -2.42 25.21 -4.36
C ASP A 107 -1.30 26.21 -4.05
N GLU A 108 -1.42 27.00 -2.99
CA GLU A 108 -0.56 28.16 -2.72
C GLU A 108 0.44 27.92 -1.59
N ASN A 109 0.09 27.08 -0.61
CA ASN A 109 0.85 26.91 0.62
C ASN A 109 1.23 25.44 0.86
N PHE A 110 2.37 25.24 1.49
CA PHE A 110 2.77 23.95 2.02
C PHE A 110 3.20 24.08 3.48
N GLU A 111 3.04 22.99 4.21
CA GLU A 111 3.59 22.86 5.55
C GLU A 111 4.71 21.85 5.58
N ILE A 112 5.69 22.07 6.44
CA ILE A 112 6.74 21.10 6.75
C ILE A 112 6.48 20.55 8.15
N ILE A 113 6.31 19.24 8.25
CA ILE A 113 6.03 18.53 9.48
C ILE A 113 7.20 17.60 9.79
N GLU A 114 7.71 17.66 11.02
CA GLU A 114 8.73 16.72 11.48
C GLU A 114 8.12 15.32 11.63
N THR A 115 8.80 14.34 11.06
CA THR A 115 8.40 12.94 11.10
C THR A 115 9.63 12.02 11.19
N ASN A 116 9.43 10.72 11.09
CA ASN A 116 10.51 9.74 11.02
C ASN A 116 10.08 8.52 10.19
N PHE A 117 11.05 7.72 9.76
CA PHE A 117 10.83 6.56 8.91
C PHE A 117 9.80 5.58 9.48
N MET A 118 9.87 5.29 10.78
CA MET A 118 8.97 4.32 11.42
C MET A 118 7.52 4.83 11.47
N ARG A 119 7.33 6.13 11.75
CA ARG A 119 6.00 6.76 11.69
C ARG A 119 5.42 6.72 10.29
N GLU A 120 6.23 6.98 9.28
CA GLU A 120 5.81 6.91 7.88
C GLU A 120 5.49 5.47 7.44
N LEU A 121 6.23 4.46 7.90
CA LEU A 121 5.87 3.05 7.67
C LEU A 121 4.51 2.70 8.29
N VAL A 122 4.18 3.21 9.48
CA VAL A 122 2.83 3.02 10.06
C VAL A 122 1.77 3.61 9.13
N TYR A 123 2.01 4.82 8.63
CA TYR A 123 1.10 5.46 7.66
C TYR A 123 0.95 4.63 6.38
N MET A 124 2.05 4.07 5.84
CA MET A 124 2.00 3.20 4.67
C MET A 124 1.12 1.97 4.91
N VAL A 125 1.24 1.34 6.08
CA VAL A 125 0.42 0.17 6.45
C VAL A 125 -1.07 0.54 6.49
N GLU A 126 -1.44 1.60 7.20
CA GLU A 126 -2.84 2.04 7.31
C GLU A 126 -3.41 2.46 5.95
N HIS A 127 -2.64 3.20 5.15
CA HIS A 127 -3.02 3.62 3.81
C HIS A 127 -3.18 2.44 2.85
N SER A 128 -2.30 1.44 2.94
CA SER A 128 -2.41 0.19 2.16
C SER A 128 -3.68 -0.56 2.50
N ILE A 129 -3.99 -0.73 3.79
CA ILE A 129 -5.22 -1.40 4.25
C ILE A 129 -6.47 -0.71 3.70
N HIS A 130 -6.49 0.62 3.65
CA HIS A 130 -7.58 1.39 3.06
C HIS A 130 -7.78 1.04 1.57
N HIS A 131 -6.71 1.06 0.77
CA HIS A 131 -6.79 0.69 -0.64
C HIS A 131 -7.09 -0.79 -0.86
N PHE A 132 -6.60 -1.68 0.01
CA PHE A 132 -6.91 -3.11 -0.05
C PHE A 132 -8.39 -3.39 0.21
N ALA A 133 -9.04 -2.62 1.08
CA ALA A 133 -10.49 -2.74 1.28
C ALA A 133 -11.26 -2.40 -0.02
N LEU A 134 -10.83 -1.39 -0.78
CA LEU A 134 -11.41 -1.07 -2.09
C LEU A 134 -11.13 -2.18 -3.12
N ILE A 135 -9.89 -2.65 -3.23
CA ILE A 135 -9.50 -3.76 -4.11
C ILE A 135 -10.33 -5.00 -3.78
N ARG A 136 -10.51 -5.32 -2.49
CA ARG A 136 -11.35 -6.43 -2.03
C ARG A 136 -12.78 -6.36 -2.59
N VAL A 137 -13.41 -5.18 -2.49
CA VAL A 137 -14.75 -4.97 -3.06
C VAL A 137 -14.75 -5.19 -4.56
N GLY A 138 -13.77 -4.62 -5.27
CA GLY A 138 -13.61 -4.81 -6.72
C GLY A 138 -13.52 -6.28 -7.12
N ILE A 139 -12.69 -7.06 -6.45
CA ILE A 139 -12.49 -8.49 -6.71
C ILE A 139 -13.74 -9.30 -6.34
N GLN A 140 -14.31 -9.08 -5.15
CA GLN A 140 -15.50 -9.83 -4.71
C GLN A 140 -16.69 -9.67 -5.64
N VAL A 141 -16.83 -8.51 -6.28
CA VAL A 141 -17.93 -8.27 -7.23
C VAL A 141 -17.63 -8.88 -8.59
N ASN A 142 -16.41 -8.76 -9.10
CA ASN A 142 -16.11 -9.02 -10.52
C ASN A 142 -15.37 -10.35 -10.77
N PHE A 143 -14.55 -10.84 -9.81
CA PHE A 143 -13.62 -11.96 -10.01
C PHE A 143 -13.81 -13.05 -8.96
N LYS A 144 -14.92 -13.80 -9.05
CA LYS A 144 -15.34 -14.81 -8.06
C LYS A 144 -14.37 -15.99 -7.90
N HIS A 145 -13.48 -16.21 -8.85
CA HIS A 145 -12.48 -17.30 -8.82
C HIS A 145 -11.24 -16.91 -7.99
N ILE A 146 -11.05 -15.62 -7.69
CA ILE A 146 -9.92 -15.14 -6.87
C ILE A 146 -10.20 -15.40 -5.40
N THR A 147 -9.25 -16.04 -4.73
CA THR A 147 -9.29 -16.24 -3.28
C THR A 147 -8.68 -15.05 -2.55
N ILE A 148 -9.46 -14.43 -1.69
CA ILE A 148 -8.99 -13.30 -0.88
C ILE A 148 -8.81 -13.76 0.56
N ASP A 149 -7.63 -13.51 1.13
CA ASP A 149 -7.38 -13.73 2.55
C ASP A 149 -8.40 -12.97 3.41
N SER A 150 -8.85 -13.58 4.52
CA SER A 150 -9.84 -12.99 5.42
C SER A 150 -9.41 -11.63 5.99
N ASP A 151 -8.11 -11.45 6.14
CA ASP A 151 -7.51 -10.26 6.75
C ASP A 151 -7.08 -9.20 5.73
N PHE A 152 -7.15 -9.51 4.42
CA PHE A 152 -6.82 -8.55 3.37
C PHE A 152 -7.75 -7.33 3.41
N GLY A 153 -7.18 -6.14 3.58
CA GLY A 153 -7.94 -4.89 3.69
C GLY A 153 -8.72 -4.74 5.01
N VAL A 154 -8.30 -5.44 6.06
CA VAL A 154 -8.88 -5.35 7.40
C VAL A 154 -7.87 -4.72 8.36
N ALA A 155 -8.30 -3.72 9.13
CA ALA A 155 -7.44 -3.07 10.11
C ALA A 155 -6.98 -4.07 11.20
N TYR A 156 -5.71 -3.98 11.63
CA TYR A 156 -5.15 -4.86 12.66
C TYR A 156 -5.93 -4.83 13.97
N SER A 157 -6.50 -3.70 14.35
CA SER A 157 -7.38 -3.59 15.52
C SER A 157 -8.63 -4.45 15.39
N THR A 158 -9.22 -4.50 14.21
CA THR A 158 -10.40 -5.33 13.91
C THR A 158 -10.04 -6.81 13.92
N ILE A 159 -8.87 -7.18 13.37
CA ILE A 159 -8.40 -8.58 13.40
C ILE A 159 -8.24 -9.04 14.85
N ARG A 160 -7.56 -8.26 15.71
CA ARG A 160 -7.38 -8.60 17.13
C ARG A 160 -8.72 -8.75 17.86
N HIS A 161 -9.64 -7.83 17.66
CA HIS A 161 -10.97 -7.91 18.28
C HIS A 161 -11.72 -9.19 17.89
N LYS A 162 -11.68 -9.60 16.62
CA LYS A 162 -12.29 -10.86 16.16
C LYS A 162 -11.63 -12.08 16.82
N GLN A 163 -10.31 -12.08 16.99
CA GLN A 163 -9.59 -13.17 17.65
C GLN A 163 -9.97 -13.27 19.13
N GLU A 164 -10.09 -12.17 19.86
CA GLU A 164 -10.54 -12.15 21.26
C GLU A 164 -11.93 -12.73 21.41
N LEU A 165 -12.88 -12.37 20.53
CA LEU A 165 -14.22 -12.95 20.53
C LEU A 165 -14.25 -14.46 20.26
N SER A 166 -13.35 -14.94 19.38
CA SER A 166 -13.28 -16.37 19.04
C SER A 166 -12.71 -17.24 20.16
N VAL A 167 -11.90 -16.68 21.06
CA VAL A 167 -11.29 -17.38 22.21
C VAL A 167 -12.26 -17.40 23.42
N SER A 168 -13.25 -16.54 23.44
CA SER A 168 -14.20 -16.38 24.55
C SER A 168 -15.44 -17.30 24.43
N HIS A 169 -15.48 -18.16 23.44
CA HIS A 169 -16.50 -19.19 23.20
C HIS A 169 -15.88 -20.57 23.16
#